data_d0a6f7598dd588768308312a6817ee1b
#
_entry.id   d0a6f7598dd588768308312a6817ee1b
#
_cell.length_a   1.000
_cell.length_b   1.000
_cell.length_c   1.000
_cell.angle_alpha   90.00
_cell.angle_beta   90.00
_cell.angle_gamma   90.00
#
_symmetry.space_group_name_H-M   'P 1'
#
loop_
_entity.id
_entity.type
_entity.pdbx_description
1 polymer ?
#
loop_
_entity_poly.entity_id
_entity_poly.type
_entity_poly.pdbx_seq_one_letter_code
_entity_poly.pdbx_strand_id
1 'polypeptide(L)'
;KNVFKILLKTNNPKLKPIFVNNYKWLRKLNYIKFLREIGKHFTINKMLSFDSVKLRLEREQSLSYMEFNYMILQAYDFLELNKNKNCLMQIGGSDQWGNIVNGVELIKRQTGNQVYGLTTPLITLASGTKMGKTEKGAIWLDRKMLSSYDYWQFWRNTDDRDVIKFLKMFTNISLIEIEKVKNNNINELKILLANKATAMLHGEKEANNAEKLAKSTFKENSTGENLPNIKIDADILSNNIVEVISCV
;
A
#
# COMPACT_ATOMS: atom_id res chain seq x y z
N LYS A 1 7.61 9.32 0.81
CA LYS A 1 7.87 10.08 2.04
C LYS A 1 6.79 11.13 2.31
N ASN A 2 6.36 11.91 1.31
CA ASN A 2 5.34 12.97 1.49
C ASN A 2 3.98 12.39 1.91
N VAL A 3 3.52 11.33 1.26
CA VAL A 3 2.28 10.62 1.62
C VAL A 3 2.29 10.19 3.09
N PHE A 4 3.37 9.56 3.56
CA PHE A 4 3.49 9.17 4.97
C PHE A 4 3.46 10.37 5.93
N LYS A 5 4.01 11.53 5.53
CA LYS A 5 3.94 12.73 6.36
C LYS A 5 2.50 13.25 6.51
N ILE A 6 1.66 13.03 5.48
CA ILE A 6 0.24 13.40 5.54
C ILE A 6 -0.51 12.43 6.44
N LEU A 7 -0.40 11.12 6.17
CA LEU A 7 -1.16 10.08 6.88
C LEU A 7 -0.74 9.91 8.35
N LEU A 8 0.54 10.13 8.66
CA LEU A 8 1.08 10.00 10.02
C LEU A 8 1.20 11.35 10.74
N LYS A 9 0.48 12.38 10.29
CA LYS A 9 0.48 13.68 10.94
C LYS A 9 -0.16 13.56 12.32
N THR A 10 0.53 14.06 13.34
CA THR A 10 0.04 14.10 14.72
C THR A 10 0.40 15.41 15.39
N ASN A 11 -0.48 15.88 16.24
CA ASN A 11 -0.24 17.06 17.09
C ASN A 11 0.54 16.71 18.36
N ASN A 12 0.66 15.41 18.69
CA ASN A 12 1.41 14.97 19.86
C ASN A 12 2.90 14.86 19.49
N PRO A 13 3.79 15.68 20.06
CA PRO A 13 5.23 15.65 19.77
C PRO A 13 5.91 14.32 20.13
N LYS A 14 5.35 13.56 21.09
CA LYS A 14 5.87 12.23 21.50
C LYS A 14 5.57 11.14 20.47
N LEU A 15 4.58 11.36 19.60
CA LEU A 15 4.14 10.40 18.58
C LEU A 15 4.62 10.77 17.17
N LYS A 16 5.55 11.72 17.04
CA LYS A 16 6.08 12.12 15.73
C LYS A 16 6.78 10.95 15.03
N PRO A 17 6.41 10.65 13.79
CA PRO A 17 7.04 9.57 13.02
C PRO A 17 8.50 9.91 12.71
N ILE A 18 9.37 8.93 12.88
CA ILE A 18 10.79 9.03 12.55
C ILE A 18 11.03 8.34 11.22
N PHE A 19 11.50 9.08 10.22
CA PHE A 19 11.85 8.55 8.91
C PHE A 19 13.34 8.27 8.85
N VAL A 20 13.68 7.01 8.64
CA VAL A 20 15.07 6.56 8.49
C VAL A 20 15.32 6.02 7.09
N ASN A 21 16.58 5.99 6.67
CA ASN A 21 17.01 5.39 5.42
C ASN A 21 18.11 4.37 5.75
N ASN A 22 17.83 3.10 5.50
CA ASN A 22 18.76 2.00 5.78
C ASN A 22 20.05 2.05 4.96
N TYR A 23 20.08 2.78 3.84
CA TYR A 23 21.31 3.07 3.11
C TYR A 23 22.41 3.65 4.00
N LYS A 24 22.06 4.40 5.06
CA LYS A 24 23.04 5.01 5.97
C LYS A 24 23.91 4.00 6.70
N TRP A 25 23.38 2.83 7.04
CA TRP A 25 24.17 1.77 7.68
C TRP A 25 24.56 0.68 6.70
N LEU A 26 23.72 0.28 5.75
CA LEU A 26 24.04 -0.78 4.80
C LEU A 26 25.26 -0.45 3.93
N ARG A 27 25.41 0.80 3.48
CA ARG A 27 26.57 1.21 2.64
C ARG A 27 27.94 1.11 3.35
N LYS A 28 27.92 1.04 4.68
CA LYS A 28 29.14 0.97 5.52
C LYS A 28 29.54 -0.46 5.83
N LEU A 29 28.73 -1.44 5.47
CA LEU A 29 29.00 -2.83 5.79
C LEU A 29 30.14 -3.34 4.91
N ASN A 30 31.13 -3.97 5.56
CA ASN A 30 32.07 -4.83 4.88
C ASN A 30 31.45 -6.22 4.75
N TYR A 31 31.39 -6.74 3.55
CA TYR A 31 30.67 -7.99 3.26
C TYR A 31 31.19 -9.18 4.06
N ILE A 32 32.51 -9.36 4.14
CA ILE A 32 33.11 -10.47 4.88
C ILE A 32 32.84 -10.35 6.38
N LYS A 33 32.97 -9.14 6.92
CA LYS A 33 32.66 -8.86 8.32
C LYS A 33 31.17 -9.13 8.60
N PHE A 34 30.28 -8.72 7.73
CA PHE A 34 28.84 -8.95 7.85
C PHE A 34 28.50 -10.44 7.86
N LEU A 35 29.08 -11.22 6.96
CA LEU A 35 28.90 -12.69 6.95
C LEU A 35 29.39 -13.33 8.26
N ARG A 36 30.55 -12.89 8.78
CA ARG A 36 31.12 -13.42 10.01
C ARG A 36 30.31 -13.08 11.25
N GLU A 37 29.82 -11.84 11.36
CA GLU A 37 29.16 -11.34 12.56
C GLU A 37 27.64 -11.58 12.56
N ILE A 38 27.01 -11.44 11.41
CA ILE A 38 25.56 -11.53 11.23
C ILE A 38 25.15 -12.82 10.55
N GLY A 39 25.78 -13.14 9.42
CA GLY A 39 25.42 -14.32 8.60
C GLY A 39 25.46 -15.64 9.38
N LYS A 40 26.40 -15.79 10.32
CA LYS A 40 26.53 -16.99 11.18
C LYS A 40 25.27 -17.30 12.00
N HIS A 41 24.37 -16.36 12.20
CA HIS A 41 23.13 -16.55 12.97
C HIS A 41 21.98 -17.11 12.13
N PHE A 42 22.17 -17.24 10.81
CA PHE A 42 21.18 -17.74 9.86
C PHE A 42 21.62 -19.09 9.31
N THR A 43 20.73 -20.07 9.34
CA THR A 43 20.97 -21.35 8.71
C THR A 43 20.19 -21.45 7.41
N ILE A 44 20.81 -21.97 6.36
CA ILE A 44 20.18 -22.14 5.04
C ILE A 44 18.90 -22.98 5.16
N ASN A 45 18.92 -24.07 5.91
CA ASN A 45 17.75 -24.92 6.09
C ASN A 45 16.54 -24.14 6.64
N LYS A 46 16.76 -23.26 7.63
CA LYS A 46 15.70 -22.42 8.17
C LYS A 46 15.24 -21.37 7.15
N MET A 47 16.17 -20.76 6.42
CA MET A 47 15.82 -19.78 5.38
C MET A 47 14.99 -20.41 4.25
N LEU A 48 15.28 -21.65 3.87
CA LEU A 48 14.53 -22.40 2.87
C LEU A 48 13.13 -22.83 3.34
N SER A 49 12.89 -22.92 4.65
CA SER A 49 11.61 -23.35 5.21
C SER A 49 10.53 -22.25 5.22
N PHE A 50 10.89 -20.99 5.00
CA PHE A 50 9.90 -19.91 4.95
C PHE A 50 9.07 -19.95 3.67
N ASP A 51 7.76 -19.74 3.80
CA ASP A 51 6.80 -19.83 2.68
C ASP A 51 7.20 -18.96 1.48
N SER A 52 7.77 -17.78 1.72
CA SER A 52 8.26 -16.88 0.67
C SER A 52 9.35 -17.49 -0.23
N VAL A 53 10.14 -18.43 0.30
CA VAL A 53 11.17 -19.15 -0.42
C VAL A 53 10.65 -20.50 -0.90
N LYS A 54 10.07 -21.28 0.02
CA LYS A 54 9.57 -22.65 -0.23
C LYS A 54 8.61 -22.69 -1.43
N LEU A 55 7.59 -21.84 -1.45
CA LEU A 55 6.61 -21.78 -2.55
C LEU A 55 7.21 -21.42 -3.91
N ARG A 56 8.28 -20.62 -3.93
CA ARG A 56 8.99 -20.31 -5.19
C ARG A 56 9.80 -21.50 -5.70
N LEU A 57 10.48 -22.20 -4.80
CA LEU A 57 11.23 -23.40 -5.15
C LEU A 57 10.31 -24.53 -5.62
N GLU A 58 9.17 -24.74 -4.93
CA GLU A 58 8.15 -25.72 -5.34
C GLU A 58 7.52 -25.41 -6.72
N ARG A 59 7.48 -24.13 -7.10
CA ARG A 59 6.98 -23.69 -8.42
C ARG A 59 8.09 -23.55 -9.47
N GLU A 60 9.30 -24.01 -9.17
CA GLU A 60 10.48 -23.90 -10.04
C GLU A 60 10.77 -22.45 -10.49
N GLN A 61 10.34 -21.46 -9.70
CA GLN A 61 10.59 -20.06 -9.98
C GLN A 61 11.99 -19.67 -9.54
N SER A 62 12.70 -18.93 -10.40
CA SER A 62 14.05 -18.45 -10.08
C SER A 62 14.05 -17.60 -8.79
N LEU A 63 15.04 -17.84 -7.94
CA LEU A 63 15.31 -17.07 -6.73
C LEU A 63 16.76 -16.61 -6.76
N SER A 64 16.98 -15.32 -6.97
CA SER A 64 18.33 -14.77 -6.99
C SER A 64 18.96 -14.80 -5.59
N TYR A 65 20.28 -14.85 -5.54
CA TYR A 65 21.03 -14.74 -4.28
C TYR A 65 20.67 -13.46 -3.50
N MET A 66 20.47 -12.34 -4.18
CA MET A 66 20.07 -11.08 -3.56
C MET A 66 18.69 -11.20 -2.89
N GLU A 67 17.70 -11.77 -3.57
CA GLU A 67 16.36 -11.99 -3.01
C GLU A 67 16.40 -12.96 -1.82
N PHE A 68 17.23 -14.01 -1.89
CA PHE A 68 17.42 -14.93 -0.78
C PHE A 68 18.05 -14.25 0.44
N ASN A 69 19.02 -13.35 0.22
CA ASN A 69 19.66 -12.60 1.30
C ASN A 69 18.81 -11.45 1.84
N TYR A 70 17.72 -11.08 1.18
CA TYR A 70 16.87 -9.95 1.60
C TYR A 70 16.40 -10.10 3.06
N MET A 71 16.03 -11.31 3.47
CA MET A 71 15.60 -11.57 4.85
C MET A 71 16.70 -11.29 5.89
N ILE A 72 17.96 -11.50 5.56
CA ILE A 72 19.10 -11.19 6.44
C ILE A 72 19.30 -9.68 6.53
N LEU A 73 19.19 -8.97 5.39
CA LEU A 73 19.30 -7.52 5.36
C LEU A 73 18.17 -6.84 6.13
N GLN A 74 16.94 -7.31 6.00
CA GLN A 74 15.80 -6.79 6.77
C GLN A 74 15.93 -7.10 8.27
N ALA A 75 16.43 -8.28 8.63
CA ALA A 75 16.72 -8.63 10.01
C ALA A 75 17.79 -7.69 10.62
N TYR A 76 18.80 -7.36 9.83
CA TYR A 76 19.83 -6.41 10.23
C TYR A 76 19.29 -4.98 10.37
N ASP A 77 18.39 -4.55 9.50
CA ASP A 77 17.69 -3.27 9.62
C ASP A 77 16.93 -3.18 10.96
N PHE A 78 16.24 -4.25 11.36
CA PHE A 78 15.55 -4.28 12.66
C PHE A 78 16.53 -4.21 13.83
N LEU A 79 17.66 -4.91 13.76
CA LEU A 79 18.74 -4.82 14.76
C LEU A 79 19.29 -3.39 14.89
N GLU A 80 19.58 -2.71 13.77
CA GLU A 80 20.04 -1.33 13.76
C GLU A 80 19.00 -0.37 14.36
N LEU A 81 17.71 -0.57 14.03
CA LEU A 81 16.62 0.22 14.60
C LEU A 81 16.44 -0.05 16.10
N ASN A 82 16.58 -1.29 16.55
CA ASN A 82 16.55 -1.62 17.98
C ASN A 82 17.70 -0.93 18.73
N LYS A 83 18.94 -1.07 18.22
CA LYS A 83 20.13 -0.47 18.86
C LYS A 83 20.09 1.06 18.91
N ASN A 84 19.67 1.70 17.82
CA ASN A 84 19.81 3.14 17.65
C ASN A 84 18.53 3.95 17.91
N LYS A 85 17.37 3.29 17.98
CA LYS A 85 16.05 3.93 18.09
C LYS A 85 15.13 3.28 19.12
N ASN A 86 15.61 2.28 19.86
CA ASN A 86 14.80 1.49 20.79
C ASN A 86 13.53 0.92 20.12
N CYS A 87 13.63 0.52 18.84
CA CYS A 87 12.52 -0.08 18.13
C CYS A 87 12.24 -1.47 18.71
N LEU A 88 11.05 -1.67 19.28
CA LEU A 88 10.67 -2.90 19.98
C LEU A 88 9.77 -3.81 19.15
N MET A 89 9.16 -3.30 18.07
CA MET A 89 8.22 -4.08 17.27
C MET A 89 8.39 -3.76 15.79
N GLN A 90 8.38 -4.81 14.95
CA GLN A 90 8.27 -4.71 13.50
C GLN A 90 6.90 -5.19 13.05
N ILE A 91 6.24 -4.43 12.18
CA ILE A 91 4.91 -4.74 11.66
C ILE A 91 4.98 -4.92 10.15
N GLY A 92 4.24 -5.90 9.62
CA GLY A 92 4.14 -6.14 8.17
C GLY A 92 2.93 -6.95 7.77
N GLY A 93 2.80 -7.26 6.48
CA GLY A 93 1.85 -8.25 5.99
C GLY A 93 2.30 -9.68 6.33
N SER A 94 1.41 -10.66 6.21
CA SER A 94 1.71 -12.06 6.49
C SER A 94 2.86 -12.60 5.61
N ASP A 95 3.05 -12.05 4.42
CA ASP A 95 4.17 -12.36 3.53
C ASP A 95 5.53 -11.91 4.07
N GLN A 96 5.56 -11.02 5.07
CA GLN A 96 6.77 -10.54 5.73
C GLN A 96 7.17 -11.34 6.98
N TRP A 97 6.39 -12.36 7.35
CA TRP A 97 6.59 -13.12 8.60
C TRP A 97 8.02 -13.65 8.74
N GLY A 98 8.53 -14.34 7.72
CA GLY A 98 9.89 -14.88 7.73
C GLY A 98 10.96 -13.82 7.96
N ASN A 99 10.84 -12.67 7.28
CA ASN A 99 11.79 -11.56 7.44
C ASN A 99 11.73 -10.98 8.87
N ILE A 100 10.53 -10.78 9.41
CA ILE A 100 10.32 -10.20 10.75
C ILE A 100 10.85 -11.13 11.84
N VAL A 101 10.53 -12.43 11.78
CA VAL A 101 10.99 -13.42 12.77
C VAL A 101 12.51 -13.53 12.78
N ASN A 102 13.14 -13.49 11.61
CA ASN A 102 14.60 -13.48 11.52
C ASN A 102 15.21 -12.26 12.25
N GLY A 103 14.56 -11.10 12.16
CA GLY A 103 14.97 -9.91 12.89
C GLY A 103 14.83 -10.06 14.41
N VAL A 104 13.69 -10.61 14.87
CA VAL A 104 13.45 -10.89 16.30
C VAL A 104 14.53 -11.82 16.86
N GLU A 105 14.83 -12.92 16.16
CA GLU A 105 15.85 -13.87 16.59
C GLU A 105 17.27 -13.29 16.55
N LEU A 106 17.59 -12.50 15.52
CA LEU A 106 18.89 -11.86 15.42
C LEU A 106 19.13 -10.91 16.60
N ILE A 107 18.15 -10.09 16.95
CA ILE A 107 18.23 -9.15 18.07
C ILE A 107 18.43 -9.93 19.37
N LYS A 108 17.63 -10.96 19.62
CA LYS A 108 17.78 -11.80 20.82
C LYS A 108 19.17 -12.41 20.95
N ARG A 109 19.74 -12.91 19.84
CA ARG A 109 21.08 -13.53 19.83
C ARG A 109 22.21 -12.53 19.97
N GLN A 110 22.05 -11.32 19.43
CA GLN A 110 23.09 -10.27 19.43
C GLN A 110 23.10 -9.41 20.69
N THR A 111 21.92 -9.15 21.27
CA THR A 111 21.77 -8.16 22.34
C THR A 111 21.11 -8.72 23.60
N GLY A 112 20.47 -9.89 23.53
CA GLY A 112 19.61 -10.41 24.60
C GLY A 112 18.25 -9.70 24.72
N ASN A 113 18.00 -8.63 23.96
CA ASN A 113 16.77 -7.86 24.07
C ASN A 113 15.55 -8.65 23.59
N GLN A 114 14.43 -8.44 24.26
CA GLN A 114 13.13 -8.93 23.82
C GLN A 114 12.50 -7.90 22.87
N VAL A 115 12.16 -8.35 21.67
CA VAL A 115 11.44 -7.56 20.66
C VAL A 115 10.32 -8.41 20.04
N TYR A 116 9.41 -7.78 19.31
CA TYR A 116 8.19 -8.39 18.84
C TYR A 116 8.00 -8.21 17.33
N GLY A 117 7.32 -9.18 16.71
CA GLY A 117 6.83 -9.11 15.35
C GLY A 117 5.31 -9.19 15.33
N LEU A 118 4.68 -8.37 14.50
CA LEU A 118 3.24 -8.42 14.25
C LEU A 118 2.98 -8.48 12.75
N THR A 119 2.17 -9.43 12.32
CA THR A 119 1.71 -9.50 10.93
C THR A 119 0.20 -9.45 10.84
N THR A 120 -0.27 -8.84 9.75
CA THR A 120 -1.69 -8.81 9.40
C THR A 120 -1.91 -9.63 8.12
N PRO A 121 -3.10 -10.24 7.93
CA PRO A 121 -3.45 -10.84 6.64
C PRO A 121 -3.30 -9.83 5.52
N LEU A 122 -2.93 -10.31 4.33
CA LEU A 122 -2.90 -9.46 3.13
C LEU A 122 -4.31 -8.99 2.78
N ILE A 123 -4.42 -7.72 2.39
CA ILE A 123 -5.70 -7.16 1.96
C ILE A 123 -5.98 -7.66 0.55
N THR A 124 -7.08 -8.41 0.42
CA THR A 124 -7.58 -8.93 -0.86
C THR A 124 -8.92 -8.30 -1.18
N LEU A 125 -9.21 -8.19 -2.46
CA LEU A 125 -10.53 -7.86 -2.99
C LEU A 125 -11.47 -9.06 -2.87
N ALA A 126 -12.77 -8.84 -2.99
CA ALA A 126 -13.77 -9.91 -3.04
C ALA A 126 -13.57 -10.89 -4.22
N SER A 127 -12.85 -10.46 -5.25
CA SER A 127 -12.37 -11.30 -6.37
C SER A 127 -11.23 -12.25 -5.98
N GLY A 128 -10.64 -12.14 -4.79
CA GLY A 128 -9.45 -12.89 -4.35
C GLY A 128 -8.12 -12.26 -4.78
N THR A 129 -8.13 -11.22 -5.59
CA THR A 129 -6.91 -10.54 -6.02
C THR A 129 -6.37 -9.61 -4.92
N LYS A 130 -5.05 -9.36 -4.92
CA LYS A 130 -4.44 -8.42 -3.96
C LYS A 130 -4.91 -7.00 -4.25
N MET A 131 -5.31 -6.28 -3.19
CA MET A 131 -5.69 -4.87 -3.29
C MET A 131 -4.50 -4.00 -3.74
N GLY A 132 -4.82 -2.89 -4.46
CA GLY A 132 -3.84 -1.88 -4.87
C GLY A 132 -3.14 -2.17 -6.20
N LYS A 133 -3.47 -3.28 -6.87
CA LYS A 133 -3.07 -3.55 -8.26
C LYS A 133 -4.32 -3.65 -9.12
N THR A 134 -4.38 -2.84 -10.16
CA THR A 134 -5.41 -2.91 -11.20
C THR A 134 -4.78 -3.38 -12.51
N GLU A 135 -5.57 -3.69 -13.53
CA GLU A 135 -5.07 -3.97 -14.88
C GLU A 135 -4.22 -2.82 -15.44
N LYS A 136 -4.52 -1.58 -15.02
CA LYS A 136 -3.77 -0.37 -15.36
C LYS A 136 -2.55 -0.11 -14.45
N GLY A 137 -2.23 -0.99 -13.51
CA GLY A 137 -1.09 -0.86 -12.61
C GLY A 137 -1.47 -0.56 -11.15
N ALA A 138 -0.56 0.06 -10.41
CA ALA A 138 -0.75 0.38 -8.99
C ALA A 138 -1.60 1.63 -8.79
N ILE A 139 -2.42 1.65 -7.73
CA ILE A 139 -3.12 2.85 -7.29
C ILE A 139 -2.16 3.74 -6.50
N TRP A 140 -1.77 4.84 -7.11
CA TRP A 140 -0.82 5.78 -6.52
C TRP A 140 -1.49 6.69 -5.49
N LEU A 141 -0.81 6.87 -4.37
CA LEU A 141 -1.26 7.76 -3.29
C LEU A 141 -0.77 9.22 -3.47
N ASP A 142 0.22 9.43 -4.34
CA ASP A 142 0.73 10.78 -4.64
C ASP A 142 -0.13 11.41 -5.73
N ARG A 143 -0.73 12.58 -5.44
CA ARG A 143 -1.58 13.34 -6.38
C ARG A 143 -0.88 13.75 -7.68
N LYS A 144 0.45 13.72 -7.71
CA LYS A 144 1.22 13.98 -8.94
C LYS A 144 1.22 12.77 -9.89
N MET A 145 0.93 11.59 -9.39
CA MET A 145 0.92 10.33 -10.15
C MET A 145 -0.50 9.82 -10.42
N LEU A 146 -1.46 10.18 -9.57
CA LEU A 146 -2.87 9.87 -9.74
C LEU A 146 -3.69 11.06 -9.22
N SER A 147 -4.60 11.58 -10.04
CA SER A 147 -5.42 12.72 -9.65
C SER A 147 -6.32 12.40 -8.45
N SER A 148 -6.75 13.43 -7.71
CA SER A 148 -7.69 13.24 -6.60
C SER A 148 -9.04 12.69 -7.09
N TYR A 149 -9.43 13.01 -8.33
CA TYR A 149 -10.63 12.47 -8.96
C TYR A 149 -10.51 10.99 -9.27
N ASP A 150 -9.42 10.55 -9.90
CA ASP A 150 -9.20 9.13 -10.23
C ASP A 150 -9.04 8.29 -8.97
N TYR A 151 -8.39 8.83 -7.93
CA TYR A 151 -8.30 8.19 -6.62
C TYR A 151 -9.68 8.05 -5.96
N TRP A 152 -10.54 9.08 -6.05
CA TRP A 152 -11.93 9.03 -5.60
C TRP A 152 -12.74 8.00 -6.39
N GLN A 153 -12.59 7.98 -7.72
CA GLN A 153 -13.25 7.01 -8.60
C GLN A 153 -12.85 5.56 -8.29
N PHE A 154 -11.59 5.32 -7.96
CA PHE A 154 -11.15 4.00 -7.54
C PHE A 154 -11.99 3.50 -6.34
N TRP A 155 -12.18 4.31 -5.32
CA TRP A 155 -12.99 3.95 -4.16
C TRP A 155 -14.49 3.88 -4.48
N ARG A 156 -14.98 4.76 -5.34
CA ARG A 156 -16.38 4.75 -5.79
C ARG A 156 -16.73 3.47 -6.57
N ASN A 157 -15.78 2.89 -7.28
CA ASN A 157 -15.93 1.68 -8.08
C ASN A 157 -15.59 0.39 -7.31
N THR A 158 -15.46 0.47 -5.98
CA THR A 158 -15.27 -0.71 -5.12
C THR A 158 -16.43 -1.70 -5.28
N ASP A 159 -16.12 -3.02 -5.29
CA ASP A 159 -17.13 -4.08 -5.27
C ASP A 159 -18.02 -3.95 -4.03
N ASP A 160 -19.31 -4.16 -4.17
CA ASP A 160 -20.31 -4.01 -3.09
C ASP A 160 -19.93 -4.81 -1.85
N ARG A 161 -19.37 -6.01 -2.03
CA ARG A 161 -18.94 -6.93 -0.98
C ARG A 161 -17.76 -6.40 -0.16
N ASP A 162 -16.96 -5.50 -0.71
CA ASP A 162 -15.78 -4.93 -0.05
C ASP A 162 -16.05 -3.60 0.64
N VAL A 163 -17.17 -2.92 0.35
CA VAL A 163 -17.43 -1.55 0.81
C VAL A 163 -17.34 -1.42 2.33
N ILE A 164 -18.05 -2.27 3.08
CA ILE A 164 -18.06 -2.20 4.55
C ILE A 164 -16.68 -2.54 5.14
N LYS A 165 -15.99 -3.52 4.56
CA LYS A 165 -14.62 -3.87 4.94
C LYS A 165 -13.69 -2.68 4.75
N PHE A 166 -13.78 -1.98 3.63
CA PHE A 166 -12.91 -0.85 3.33
C PHE A 166 -13.29 0.42 4.10
N LEU A 167 -14.55 0.64 4.41
CA LEU A 167 -14.94 1.68 5.36
C LEU A 167 -14.25 1.49 6.73
N LYS A 168 -14.19 0.25 7.23
CA LYS A 168 -13.50 -0.08 8.49
C LYS A 168 -11.99 0.09 8.42
N MET A 169 -11.37 -0.18 7.27
CA MET A 169 -9.91 -0.22 7.12
C MET A 169 -9.30 1.10 6.64
N PHE A 170 -10.00 1.85 5.82
CA PHE A 170 -9.44 3.00 5.08
C PHE A 170 -10.14 4.32 5.38
N THR A 171 -10.93 4.38 6.46
CA THR A 171 -11.53 5.63 6.91
C THR A 171 -11.37 5.79 8.42
N ASN A 172 -11.56 7.01 8.89
CA ASN A 172 -11.57 7.35 10.32
C ASN A 172 -12.99 7.30 10.92
N ILE A 173 -13.95 6.70 10.22
CA ILE A 173 -15.32 6.53 10.73
C ILE A 173 -15.29 5.50 11.85
N SER A 174 -15.95 5.78 12.96
CA SER A 174 -16.02 4.83 14.07
C SER A 174 -16.82 3.56 13.68
N LEU A 175 -16.47 2.42 14.29
CA LEU A 175 -17.21 1.17 14.04
C LEU A 175 -18.69 1.31 14.35
N ILE A 176 -19.04 2.10 15.38
CA ILE A 176 -20.45 2.37 15.76
C ILE A 176 -21.19 3.11 14.64
N GLU A 177 -20.55 4.09 14.03
CA GLU A 177 -21.15 4.83 12.90
C GLU A 177 -21.28 3.96 11.66
N ILE A 178 -20.28 3.11 11.36
CA ILE A 178 -20.36 2.16 10.25
C ILE A 178 -21.52 1.18 10.45
N GLU A 179 -21.72 0.66 11.66
CA GLU A 179 -22.84 -0.24 11.98
C GLU A 179 -24.21 0.42 11.79
N LYS A 180 -24.35 1.74 12.07
CA LYS A 180 -25.58 2.47 11.84
C LYS A 180 -25.93 2.63 10.36
N VAL A 181 -24.91 2.78 9.51
CA VAL A 181 -25.12 3.07 8.08
C VAL A 181 -24.98 1.84 7.17
N LYS A 182 -24.53 0.69 7.68
CA LYS A 182 -24.25 -0.50 6.87
C LYS A 182 -25.41 -1.02 6.02
N ASN A 183 -26.66 -0.72 6.43
CA ASN A 183 -27.87 -1.11 5.71
C ASN A 183 -28.41 -0.03 4.77
N ASN A 184 -27.71 1.12 4.65
CA ASN A 184 -28.07 2.16 3.71
C ASN A 184 -27.84 1.70 2.27
N ASN A 185 -28.28 2.52 1.31
CA ASN A 185 -28.06 2.27 -0.11
C ASN A 185 -26.56 2.11 -0.39
N ILE A 186 -26.19 1.03 -1.08
CA ILE A 186 -24.80 0.68 -1.38
C ILE A 186 -24.07 1.80 -2.13
N ASN A 187 -24.76 2.52 -3.01
CA ASN A 187 -24.18 3.64 -3.73
C ASN A 187 -23.83 4.82 -2.81
N GLU A 188 -24.64 5.07 -1.78
CA GLU A 188 -24.33 6.08 -0.75
C GLU A 188 -23.11 5.68 0.08
N LEU A 189 -23.01 4.38 0.44
CA LEU A 189 -21.85 3.84 1.15
C LEU A 189 -20.57 3.93 0.31
N LYS A 190 -20.65 3.68 -0.99
CA LYS A 190 -19.51 3.87 -1.90
C LYS A 190 -19.08 5.33 -2.01
N ILE A 191 -20.03 6.26 -2.06
CA ILE A 191 -19.73 7.71 -2.04
C ILE A 191 -19.09 8.09 -0.70
N LEU A 192 -19.63 7.59 0.41
CA LEU A 192 -19.07 7.81 1.74
C LEU A 192 -17.62 7.31 1.83
N LEU A 193 -17.36 6.08 1.36
CA LEU A 193 -16.02 5.50 1.30
C LEU A 193 -15.07 6.38 0.47
N ALA A 194 -15.47 6.73 -0.75
CA ALA A 194 -14.68 7.54 -1.65
C ALA A 194 -14.35 8.92 -1.07
N ASN A 195 -15.34 9.58 -0.49
CA ASN A 195 -15.16 10.88 0.16
C ASN A 195 -14.19 10.79 1.33
N LYS A 196 -14.40 9.85 2.25
CA LYS A 196 -13.58 9.74 3.47
C LYS A 196 -12.15 9.29 3.18
N ALA A 197 -11.96 8.32 2.29
CA ALA A 197 -10.62 7.88 1.88
C ALA A 197 -9.86 8.99 1.14
N THR A 198 -10.53 9.73 0.25
CA THR A 198 -9.91 10.83 -0.48
C THR A 198 -9.62 12.01 0.45
N ALA A 199 -10.54 12.36 1.34
CA ALA A 199 -10.32 13.42 2.32
C ALA A 199 -9.13 13.16 3.24
N MET A 200 -8.95 11.92 3.66
CA MET A 200 -7.82 11.52 4.51
C MET A 200 -6.47 11.72 3.83
N LEU A 201 -6.38 11.51 2.52
CA LEU A 201 -5.13 11.60 1.77
C LEU A 201 -4.91 12.95 1.09
N HIS A 202 -5.96 13.52 0.47
CA HIS A 202 -5.90 14.74 -0.37
C HIS A 202 -6.60 15.96 0.25
N GLY A 203 -7.32 15.75 1.34
CA GLY A 203 -8.09 16.80 2.05
C GLY A 203 -9.56 16.88 1.62
N GLU A 204 -10.40 17.43 2.49
CA GLU A 204 -11.86 17.54 2.32
C GLU A 204 -12.24 18.34 1.05
N LYS A 205 -11.50 19.40 0.72
CA LYS A 205 -11.75 20.21 -0.47
C LYS A 205 -11.65 19.39 -1.75
N GLU A 206 -10.60 18.58 -1.87
CA GLU A 206 -10.37 17.74 -3.05
C GLU A 206 -11.39 16.59 -3.15
N ALA A 207 -11.78 16.01 -2.01
CA ALA A 207 -12.84 15.00 -1.98
C ALA A 207 -14.18 15.57 -2.45
N ASN A 208 -14.57 16.75 -1.96
CA ASN A 208 -15.80 17.42 -2.35
C ASN A 208 -15.79 17.84 -3.83
N ASN A 209 -14.64 18.28 -4.35
CA ASN A 209 -14.49 18.62 -5.77
C ASN A 209 -14.65 17.35 -6.65
N ALA A 210 -14.02 16.24 -6.25
CA ALA A 210 -14.14 14.98 -6.97
C ALA A 210 -15.59 14.44 -6.99
N GLU A 211 -16.31 14.55 -5.86
CA GLU A 211 -17.72 14.17 -5.80
C GLU A 211 -18.59 15.04 -6.69
N LYS A 212 -18.39 16.38 -6.65
CA LYS A 212 -19.15 17.32 -7.50
C LYS A 212 -18.91 17.02 -8.98
N LEU A 213 -17.65 16.82 -9.37
CA LEU A 213 -17.29 16.50 -10.75
C LEU A 213 -17.93 15.17 -11.20
N ALA A 214 -17.90 14.14 -10.35
CA ALA A 214 -18.57 12.89 -10.66
C ALA A 214 -20.09 13.05 -10.81
N LYS A 215 -20.73 13.83 -9.95
CA LYS A 215 -22.18 14.11 -10.04
C LYS A 215 -22.56 14.90 -11.32
N SER A 216 -21.77 15.88 -11.73
CA SER A 216 -22.02 16.64 -12.95
C SER A 216 -21.84 15.74 -14.20
N THR A 217 -20.81 14.90 -14.23
CA THR A 217 -20.55 14.00 -15.36
C THR A 217 -21.66 12.96 -15.55
N PHE A 218 -22.32 12.49 -14.48
CA PHE A 218 -23.34 11.43 -14.56
C PHE A 218 -24.79 11.95 -14.54
N LYS A 219 -25.06 13.16 -14.02
CA LYS A 219 -26.43 13.69 -13.95
C LYS A 219 -26.87 14.52 -15.14
N GLU A 220 -25.93 15.08 -15.84
CA GLU A 220 -26.19 15.87 -17.03
C GLU A 220 -25.65 15.10 -18.24
N ASN A 221 -26.52 14.83 -19.22
CA ASN A 221 -26.10 14.58 -20.61
C ASN A 221 -25.39 15.83 -21.19
N SER A 222 -24.72 16.61 -20.36
CA SER A 222 -24.05 17.85 -20.71
C SER A 222 -22.59 17.56 -20.98
N THR A 223 -22.13 17.98 -22.12
CA THR A 223 -20.73 18.24 -22.45
C THR A 223 -20.14 19.21 -21.41
N GLY A 224 -19.73 18.70 -20.24
CA GLY A 224 -19.12 19.50 -19.18
C GLY A 224 -17.76 20.05 -19.63
N GLU A 225 -17.52 21.33 -19.41
CA GLU A 225 -16.24 22.00 -19.73
C GLU A 225 -14.99 21.36 -19.11
N ASN A 226 -15.17 20.40 -18.19
CA ASN A 226 -14.11 19.73 -17.45
C ASN A 226 -13.90 18.24 -17.83
N LEU A 227 -14.53 17.76 -18.89
CA LEU A 227 -14.22 16.41 -19.43
C LEU A 227 -12.87 16.45 -20.14
N PRO A 228 -12.11 15.32 -20.11
CA PRO A 228 -10.93 15.21 -20.94
C PRO A 228 -11.28 15.49 -22.41
N ASN A 229 -10.73 16.55 -22.97
CA ASN A 229 -10.95 16.90 -24.35
C ASN A 229 -9.79 16.33 -25.18
N ILE A 230 -10.14 15.54 -26.19
CA ILE A 230 -9.19 15.03 -27.18
C ILE A 230 -9.45 15.77 -28.47
N LYS A 231 -8.40 16.32 -29.06
CA LYS A 231 -8.47 16.90 -30.40
C LYS A 231 -8.35 15.77 -31.42
N ILE A 232 -9.39 15.59 -32.20
CA ILE A 232 -9.43 14.59 -33.28
C ILE A 232 -9.40 15.36 -34.59
N ASP A 233 -8.60 14.92 -35.56
CA ASP A 233 -8.55 15.51 -36.89
C ASP A 233 -9.91 15.31 -37.59
N ALA A 234 -10.36 16.32 -38.35
CA ALA A 234 -11.66 16.33 -39.00
C ALA A 234 -11.87 15.13 -39.97
N ASP A 235 -10.78 14.66 -40.57
CA ASP A 235 -10.79 13.52 -41.50
C ASP A 235 -11.16 12.19 -40.79
N ILE A 236 -10.85 12.05 -39.50
CA ILE A 236 -11.16 10.86 -38.71
C ILE A 236 -12.66 10.83 -38.33
N LEU A 237 -13.29 12.00 -38.19
CA LEU A 237 -14.71 12.12 -37.84
C LEU A 237 -15.66 11.60 -38.97
N SER A 238 -15.17 11.43 -40.19
CA SER A 238 -15.91 10.84 -41.30
C SER A 238 -15.93 9.30 -41.26
N ASN A 239 -15.12 8.67 -40.39
CA ASN A 239 -15.01 7.23 -40.26
C ASN A 239 -16.10 6.63 -39.36
N ASN A 240 -16.14 5.29 -39.30
CA ASN A 240 -17.02 4.58 -38.38
C ASN A 240 -16.68 4.94 -36.91
N ILE A 241 -17.72 5.07 -36.09
CA ILE A 241 -17.58 5.44 -34.66
C ILE A 241 -16.57 4.55 -33.88
N VAL A 242 -16.44 3.29 -34.25
CA VAL A 242 -15.47 2.35 -33.66
C VAL A 242 -14.05 2.76 -34.00
N GLU A 243 -13.78 3.23 -35.21
CA GLU A 243 -12.46 3.74 -35.61
C GLU A 243 -12.12 5.05 -34.92
N VAL A 244 -13.11 5.95 -34.79
CA VAL A 244 -12.94 7.20 -34.03
C VAL A 244 -12.58 6.92 -32.56
N ILE A 245 -13.29 5.96 -31.93
CA ILE A 245 -13.02 5.58 -30.52
C ILE A 245 -11.66 4.87 -30.36
N SER A 246 -11.20 4.12 -31.37
CA SER A 246 -9.91 3.43 -31.31
C SER A 246 -8.70 4.35 -31.48
N CYS A 247 -8.89 5.58 -31.96
CA CYS A 247 -7.86 6.62 -32.07
C CYS A 247 -7.71 7.48 -30.79
N VAL A 248 -8.54 7.23 -29.78
CA VAL A 248 -8.62 7.92 -28.50
C VAL A 248 -8.04 7.06 -27.38
#